data_8d00983ee4c6d12ead15bb8d09676efe
#
_entry.id   8d00983ee4c6d12ead15bb8d09676efe
#
_cell.length_a   1.000
_cell.length_b   1.000
_cell.length_c   1.000
_cell.angle_alpha   90.00
_cell.angle_beta   90.00
_cell.angle_gamma   90.00
#
_symmetry.space_group_name_H-M   'P 1'
#
loop_
_entity.id
_entity.type
_entity.pdbx_description
1 polymer ?
#
loop_
_entity_poly.entity_id
_entity_poly.type
_entity_poly.pdbx_seq_one_letter_code
_entity_poly.pdbx_strand_id
1 'polypeptide(L)'
;LDFYFFLYVIYPKIYKRSFFTLINANGLNFRWSSFFQGLFLWGFLTFFYNIFTNKEGLDIFINQFNFNSFLIIIAINLIFCSSQTLLEELVFRGYLMQTIGRKIKKHIIVNIIISLIFGVIHIYFGLEAFISSFVFALVVNAIVLREEGIERAYGIHLANNFVFGSFFVNFDSYLEKEFSTHIDWFDLSLDITSLLILFFLSNILIKRNRH
;
A
#
# COMPACT_ATOMS: atom_id res chain seq x y z
N LEU A 1 -11.29 14.96 4.25
CA LEU A 1 -10.79 16.13 5.00
C LEU A 1 -10.89 15.90 6.52
N ASP A 2 -12.04 15.37 7.00
CA ASP A 2 -12.33 15.20 8.42
C ASP A 2 -11.37 14.25 9.15
N PHE A 3 -10.90 13.21 8.47
CA PHE A 3 -10.00 12.24 9.08
C PHE A 3 -8.56 12.75 9.21
N TYR A 4 -8.06 13.51 8.24
CA TYR A 4 -6.77 14.21 8.36
C TYR A 4 -6.81 15.25 9.48
N PHE A 5 -7.93 15.99 9.60
CA PHE A 5 -8.15 16.89 10.72
C PHE A 5 -8.11 16.16 12.06
N PHE A 6 -8.78 15.00 12.17
CA PHE A 6 -8.72 14.18 13.36
C PHE A 6 -7.28 13.77 13.71
N LEU A 7 -6.52 13.24 12.76
CA LEU A 7 -5.16 12.77 13.00
C LEU A 7 -4.18 13.91 13.31
N TYR A 8 -4.32 15.05 12.66
CA TYR A 8 -3.36 16.16 12.82
C TYR A 8 -3.68 17.06 14.02
N VAL A 9 -4.97 17.28 14.32
CA VAL A 9 -5.41 18.23 15.37
C VAL A 9 -5.88 17.51 16.63
N ILE A 10 -6.73 16.50 16.49
CA ILE A 10 -7.38 15.85 17.63
C ILE A 10 -6.47 14.80 18.26
N TYR A 11 -5.78 13.98 17.47
CA TYR A 11 -4.88 12.96 17.98
C TYR A 11 -3.80 13.52 18.92
N PRO A 12 -3.08 14.61 18.60
CA PRO A 12 -2.09 15.20 19.52
C PRO A 12 -2.71 15.68 20.84
N LYS A 13 -3.94 16.21 20.80
CA LYS A 13 -4.64 16.69 22.01
C LYS A 13 -5.07 15.54 22.92
N ILE A 14 -5.60 14.45 22.35
CA ILE A 14 -6.08 13.29 23.13
C ILE A 14 -4.90 12.48 23.68
N TYR A 15 -3.91 12.17 22.83
CA TYR A 15 -2.83 11.26 23.18
C TYR A 15 -1.58 11.96 23.73
N LYS A 16 -1.55 13.30 23.74
CA LYS A 16 -0.40 14.12 24.14
C LYS A 16 0.91 13.72 23.43
N ARG A 17 0.79 13.40 22.13
CA ARG A 17 1.87 12.96 21.25
C ARG A 17 1.86 13.75 19.95
N SER A 18 3.02 14.01 19.38
CA SER A 18 3.12 14.63 18.04
C SER A 18 2.46 13.76 16.98
N PHE A 19 1.84 14.38 15.98
CA PHE A 19 1.34 13.72 14.78
C PHE A 19 2.42 12.85 14.12
N PHE A 20 3.67 13.32 14.10
CA PHE A 20 4.78 12.59 13.50
C PHE A 20 5.07 11.23 14.14
N THR A 21 4.60 10.99 15.37
CA THR A 21 4.69 9.65 16.00
C THR A 21 3.79 8.60 15.33
N LEU A 22 2.82 9.02 14.49
CA LEU A 22 2.07 8.13 13.61
C LEU A 22 2.88 7.72 12.39
N ILE A 23 3.88 8.52 12.00
CA ILE A 23 4.70 8.28 10.82
C ILE A 23 5.88 7.38 11.17
N ASN A 24 6.64 7.73 12.21
CA ASN A 24 7.78 6.91 12.65
C ASN A 24 8.06 7.05 14.14
N ALA A 25 8.82 6.09 14.69
CA ALA A 25 9.15 6.05 16.11
C ALA A 25 9.92 7.27 16.61
N ASN A 26 10.71 7.91 15.74
CA ASN A 26 11.49 9.10 16.10
C ASN A 26 10.59 10.34 16.26
N GLY A 27 9.44 10.37 15.61
CA GLY A 27 8.45 11.45 15.71
C GLY A 27 8.92 12.82 15.21
N LEU A 28 9.97 12.88 14.39
CA LEU A 28 10.61 14.12 13.97
C LEU A 28 10.39 14.42 12.49
N ASN A 29 11.08 13.70 11.62
CA ASN A 29 11.13 13.99 10.19
C ASN A 29 10.67 12.80 9.36
N PHE A 30 10.05 13.08 8.21
CA PHE A 30 9.72 12.08 7.21
C PHE A 30 10.98 11.57 6.50
N ARG A 31 11.18 10.26 6.46
CA ARG A 31 12.36 9.61 5.86
C ARG A 31 12.16 9.41 4.36
N TRP A 32 12.41 10.45 3.57
CA TRP A 32 12.23 10.44 2.11
C TRP A 32 13.00 9.31 1.41
N SER A 33 14.18 8.96 1.90
CA SER A 33 14.96 7.83 1.35
C SER A 33 14.20 6.52 1.45
N SER A 34 13.59 6.22 2.60
CA SER A 34 12.76 5.02 2.80
C SER A 34 11.54 5.03 1.89
N PHE A 35 10.87 6.17 1.78
CA PHE A 35 9.73 6.35 0.88
C PHE A 35 10.09 6.05 -0.57
N PHE A 36 11.12 6.69 -1.11
CA PHE A 36 11.51 6.49 -2.51
C PHE A 36 12.06 5.10 -2.77
N GLN A 37 12.76 4.48 -1.82
CA GLN A 37 13.17 3.08 -1.94
C GLN A 37 11.96 2.14 -2.04
N GLY A 38 10.92 2.35 -1.23
CA GLY A 38 9.67 1.59 -1.33
C GLY A 38 8.94 1.83 -2.65
N LEU A 39 8.81 3.10 -3.04
CA LEU A 39 8.14 3.52 -4.27
C LEU A 39 8.77 2.89 -5.52
N PHE A 40 10.08 3.01 -5.68
CA PHE A 40 10.76 2.50 -6.87
C PHE A 40 10.88 0.98 -6.87
N LEU A 41 11.17 0.37 -5.71
CA LEU A 41 11.30 -1.07 -5.62
C LEU A 41 9.98 -1.78 -5.96
N TRP A 42 8.88 -1.37 -5.32
CA TRP A 42 7.58 -1.97 -5.59
C TRP A 42 7.00 -1.53 -6.91
N GLY A 43 7.17 -0.27 -7.29
CA GLY A 43 6.75 0.25 -8.60
C GLY A 43 7.32 -0.54 -9.76
N PHE A 44 8.61 -0.91 -9.68
CA PHE A 44 9.25 -1.77 -10.67
C PHE A 44 8.64 -3.19 -10.66
N LEU A 45 8.54 -3.82 -9.50
CA LEU A 45 8.01 -5.18 -9.38
C LEU A 45 6.56 -5.28 -9.85
N THR A 46 5.69 -4.37 -9.39
CA THR A 46 4.26 -4.38 -9.75
C THR A 46 4.03 -4.00 -11.21
N PHE A 47 4.85 -3.13 -11.80
CA PHE A 47 4.76 -2.82 -13.23
C PHE A 47 5.02 -4.07 -14.08
N PHE A 48 6.10 -4.79 -13.81
CA PHE A 48 6.40 -6.03 -14.53
C PHE A 48 5.39 -7.14 -14.24
N TYR A 49 4.94 -7.28 -12.99
CA TYR A 49 3.88 -8.19 -12.64
C TYR A 49 2.63 -7.95 -13.51
N ASN A 50 2.14 -6.71 -13.58
CA ASN A 50 0.94 -6.38 -14.35
C ASN A 50 1.11 -6.57 -15.87
N ILE A 51 2.31 -6.44 -16.44
CA ILE A 51 2.56 -6.77 -17.87
C ILE A 51 2.22 -8.25 -18.15
N PHE A 52 2.47 -9.14 -17.21
CA PHE A 52 2.22 -10.57 -17.39
C PHE A 52 0.81 -10.99 -17.06
N THR A 53 0.17 -10.36 -16.07
CA THR A 53 -1.12 -10.77 -15.53
C THR A 53 -2.28 -9.94 -16.08
N ASN A 54 -2.11 -8.66 -16.33
CA ASN A 54 -3.16 -7.75 -16.80
C ASN A 54 -2.97 -7.36 -18.29
N LYS A 55 -3.05 -8.37 -19.16
CA LYS A 55 -2.89 -8.17 -20.61
C LYS A 55 -3.94 -7.28 -21.21
N GLU A 56 -5.21 -7.39 -20.76
CA GLU A 56 -6.30 -6.56 -21.22
C GLU A 56 -6.05 -5.07 -20.93
N GLY A 57 -5.67 -4.73 -19.70
CA GLY A 57 -5.34 -3.35 -19.34
C GLY A 57 -4.15 -2.81 -20.12
N LEU A 58 -3.14 -3.64 -20.37
CA LEU A 58 -1.99 -3.27 -21.19
C LEU A 58 -2.38 -3.02 -22.65
N ASP A 59 -3.20 -3.88 -23.24
CA ASP A 59 -3.68 -3.74 -24.62
C ASP A 59 -4.52 -2.46 -24.79
N ILE A 60 -5.39 -2.14 -23.82
CA ILE A 60 -6.15 -0.89 -23.80
C ILE A 60 -5.20 0.31 -23.73
N PHE A 61 -4.23 0.26 -22.81
CA PHE A 61 -3.24 1.33 -22.67
C PHE A 61 -2.49 1.59 -23.98
N ILE A 62 -2.00 0.54 -24.65
CA ILE A 62 -1.23 0.66 -25.89
C ILE A 62 -2.11 1.15 -27.05
N ASN A 63 -3.28 0.55 -27.26
CA ASN A 63 -4.13 0.81 -28.41
C ASN A 63 -4.92 2.12 -28.31
N GLN A 64 -5.21 2.59 -27.09
CA GLN A 64 -5.98 3.82 -26.87
C GLN A 64 -5.12 4.95 -26.29
N PHE A 65 -3.79 4.83 -26.38
CA PHE A 65 -2.87 5.81 -25.82
C PHE A 65 -3.10 7.20 -26.40
N ASN A 66 -3.43 8.14 -25.54
CA ASN A 66 -3.49 9.56 -25.87
C ASN A 66 -2.66 10.34 -24.85
N PHE A 67 -1.65 11.06 -25.32
CA PHE A 67 -0.69 11.74 -24.46
C PHE A 67 -1.34 12.75 -23.49
N ASN A 68 -2.30 13.54 -23.98
CA ASN A 68 -2.96 14.54 -23.13
C ASN A 68 -3.82 13.88 -22.04
N SER A 69 -4.59 12.86 -22.41
CA SER A 69 -5.37 12.07 -21.44
C SER A 69 -4.48 11.37 -20.43
N PHE A 70 -3.35 10.84 -20.88
CA PHE A 70 -2.37 10.20 -20.00
C PHE A 70 -1.79 11.18 -18.97
N LEU A 71 -1.42 12.41 -19.38
CA LEU A 71 -0.95 13.43 -18.45
C LEU A 71 -2.00 13.80 -17.39
N ILE A 72 -3.27 13.88 -17.80
CA ILE A 72 -4.39 14.15 -16.89
C ILE A 72 -4.54 12.98 -15.88
N ILE A 73 -4.53 11.74 -16.35
CA ILE A 73 -4.62 10.55 -15.51
C ILE A 73 -3.46 10.52 -14.48
N ILE A 74 -2.23 10.75 -14.93
CA ILE A 74 -1.05 10.84 -14.06
C ILE A 74 -1.25 11.93 -13.00
N ALA A 75 -1.68 13.13 -13.38
CA ALA A 75 -1.88 14.24 -12.45
C ALA A 75 -2.97 13.92 -11.41
N ILE A 76 -4.10 13.35 -11.84
CA ILE A 76 -5.18 12.91 -10.97
C ILE A 76 -4.68 11.84 -9.99
N ASN A 77 -4.02 10.80 -10.51
CA ASN A 77 -3.51 9.71 -9.68
C ASN A 77 -2.44 10.18 -8.68
N LEU A 78 -1.55 11.11 -9.07
CA LEU A 78 -0.59 11.69 -8.14
C LEU A 78 -1.26 12.37 -6.95
N ILE A 79 -2.36 13.06 -7.16
CA ILE A 79 -3.07 13.79 -6.09
C ILE A 79 -3.93 12.82 -5.27
N PHE A 80 -4.79 12.05 -5.93
CA PHE A 80 -5.81 11.23 -5.24
C PHE A 80 -5.20 9.97 -4.65
N CYS A 81 -4.40 9.21 -5.41
CA CYS A 81 -3.75 8.00 -4.89
C CYS A 81 -2.78 8.32 -3.76
N SER A 82 -1.99 9.43 -3.86
CA SER A 82 -1.10 9.80 -2.76
C SER A 82 -1.86 10.14 -1.49
N SER A 83 -2.95 10.91 -1.61
CA SER A 83 -3.76 11.30 -0.45
C SER A 83 -4.47 10.11 0.17
N GLN A 84 -5.10 9.26 -0.65
CA GLN A 84 -5.78 8.04 -0.19
C GLN A 84 -4.80 7.10 0.50
N THR A 85 -3.70 6.78 -0.17
CA THR A 85 -2.68 5.85 0.34
C THR A 85 -2.07 6.34 1.65
N LEU A 86 -1.71 7.64 1.73
CA LEU A 86 -1.19 8.22 2.95
C LEU A 86 -2.19 8.09 4.10
N LEU A 87 -3.48 8.35 3.83
CA LEU A 87 -4.53 8.21 4.82
C LEU A 87 -4.62 6.76 5.32
N GLU A 88 -4.63 5.79 4.42
CA GLU A 88 -4.68 4.38 4.79
C GLU A 88 -3.46 3.96 5.61
N GLU A 89 -2.25 4.38 5.24
CA GLU A 89 -1.05 4.08 6.01
C GLU A 89 -1.10 4.70 7.42
N LEU A 90 -1.55 5.95 7.54
CA LEU A 90 -1.71 6.61 8.83
C LEU A 90 -2.75 5.91 9.71
N VAL A 91 -3.86 5.43 9.11
CA VAL A 91 -4.91 4.71 9.83
C VAL A 91 -4.44 3.33 10.29
N PHE A 92 -3.99 2.50 9.34
CA PHE A 92 -3.71 1.09 9.62
C PHE A 92 -2.39 0.90 10.36
N ARG A 93 -1.32 1.52 9.88
CA ARG A 93 0.04 1.34 10.41
C ARG A 93 0.38 2.38 11.47
N GLY A 94 0.01 3.63 11.22
CA GLY A 94 0.24 4.72 12.17
C GLY A 94 -0.63 4.63 13.43
N TYR A 95 -1.94 4.43 13.29
CA TYR A 95 -2.87 4.50 14.42
C TYR A 95 -3.29 3.13 14.96
N LEU A 96 -3.93 2.28 14.12
CA LEU A 96 -4.49 1.01 14.58
C LEU A 96 -3.42 0.04 15.07
N MET A 97 -2.35 -0.14 14.29
CA MET A 97 -1.25 -1.04 14.67
C MET A 97 -0.62 -0.62 15.99
N GLN A 98 -0.36 0.67 16.20
CA GLN A 98 0.17 1.16 17.47
C GLN A 98 -0.81 1.01 18.62
N THR A 99 -2.12 1.25 18.38
CA THR A 99 -3.16 1.16 19.40
C THR A 99 -3.37 -0.29 19.86
N ILE A 100 -3.46 -1.23 18.91
CA ILE A 100 -3.58 -2.66 19.21
C ILE A 100 -2.29 -3.19 19.85
N GLY A 101 -1.12 -2.77 19.34
CA GLY A 101 0.20 -3.17 19.84
C GLY A 101 0.47 -2.74 21.29
N ARG A 102 -0.22 -1.71 21.81
CA ARG A 102 -0.15 -1.35 23.22
C ARG A 102 -0.79 -2.43 24.12
N LYS A 103 -1.85 -3.08 23.65
CA LYS A 103 -2.58 -4.12 24.38
C LYS A 103 -1.98 -5.51 24.10
N ILE A 104 -1.69 -5.80 22.85
CA ILE A 104 -1.17 -7.09 22.39
C ILE A 104 0.33 -6.95 22.11
N LYS A 105 1.17 -7.53 23.00
CA LYS A 105 2.63 -7.39 22.90
C LYS A 105 3.29 -8.30 21.84
N LYS A 106 2.54 -9.28 21.31
CA LYS A 106 3.03 -10.19 20.26
C LYS A 106 2.86 -9.55 18.89
N HIS A 107 3.93 -9.01 18.31
CA HIS A 107 3.92 -8.32 17.02
C HIS A 107 3.29 -9.14 15.89
N ILE A 108 3.48 -10.46 15.88
CA ILE A 108 2.88 -11.32 14.86
C ILE A 108 1.35 -11.33 14.93
N ILE A 109 0.76 -11.32 16.13
CA ILE A 109 -0.69 -11.27 16.31
C ILE A 109 -1.23 -9.91 15.85
N VAL A 110 -0.56 -8.83 16.19
CA VAL A 110 -0.93 -7.48 15.73
C VAL A 110 -0.88 -7.41 14.21
N ASN A 111 0.18 -7.94 13.60
CA ASN A 111 0.32 -7.99 12.14
C ASN A 111 -0.86 -8.74 11.51
N ILE A 112 -1.19 -9.94 11.99
CA ILE A 112 -2.30 -10.74 11.44
C ILE A 112 -3.64 -10.00 11.58
N ILE A 113 -3.93 -9.40 12.73
CA ILE A 113 -5.18 -8.67 12.96
C ILE A 113 -5.31 -7.48 11.99
N ILE A 114 -4.27 -6.65 11.87
CA ILE A 114 -4.29 -5.49 10.97
C ILE A 114 -4.41 -5.93 9.51
N SER A 115 -3.71 -6.99 9.12
CA SER A 115 -3.78 -7.51 7.76
C SER A 115 -5.16 -8.08 7.44
N LEU A 116 -5.79 -8.76 8.40
CA LEU A 116 -7.15 -9.27 8.23
C LEU A 116 -8.16 -8.12 8.04
N ILE A 117 -8.06 -7.07 8.85
CA ILE A 117 -8.94 -5.89 8.72
C ILE A 117 -8.71 -5.25 7.35
N PHE A 118 -7.45 -5.11 6.92
CA PHE A 118 -7.10 -4.54 5.62
C PHE A 118 -7.64 -5.40 4.44
N GLY A 119 -7.54 -6.73 4.53
CA GLY A 119 -8.12 -7.62 3.52
C GLY A 119 -9.65 -7.51 3.47
N VAL A 120 -10.32 -7.49 4.64
CA VAL A 120 -11.79 -7.43 4.72
C VAL A 120 -12.36 -6.18 4.03
N ILE A 121 -11.73 -5.02 4.16
CA ILE A 121 -12.23 -3.82 3.46
C ILE A 121 -12.08 -3.91 1.93
N HIS A 122 -11.23 -4.82 1.41
CA HIS A 122 -11.05 -5.06 -0.02
C HIS A 122 -11.92 -6.21 -0.56
N ILE A 123 -12.67 -6.90 0.30
CA ILE A 123 -13.50 -8.06 -0.09
C ILE A 123 -14.58 -7.69 -1.12
N TYR A 124 -14.99 -6.42 -1.15
CA TYR A 124 -15.93 -5.91 -2.14
C TYR A 124 -15.47 -6.16 -3.59
N PHE A 125 -14.16 -6.17 -3.83
CA PHE A 125 -13.57 -6.43 -5.14
C PHE A 125 -13.41 -7.92 -5.47
N GLY A 126 -13.87 -8.83 -4.59
CA GLY A 126 -13.83 -10.27 -4.75
C GLY A 126 -12.91 -10.98 -3.77
N LEU A 127 -12.99 -12.32 -3.78
CA LEU A 127 -12.23 -13.17 -2.85
C LEU A 127 -10.72 -13.11 -3.12
N GLU A 128 -10.32 -13.03 -4.39
CA GLU A 128 -8.91 -12.89 -4.77
C GLU A 128 -8.34 -11.56 -4.24
N ALA A 129 -9.07 -10.44 -4.40
CA ALA A 129 -8.67 -9.14 -3.87
C ALA A 129 -8.54 -9.15 -2.33
N PHE A 130 -9.42 -9.87 -1.62
CA PHE A 130 -9.29 -10.07 -0.19
C PHE A 130 -7.97 -10.77 0.16
N ILE A 131 -7.67 -11.89 -0.51
CA ILE A 131 -6.45 -12.69 -0.22
C ILE A 131 -5.20 -11.90 -0.56
N SER A 132 -5.14 -11.28 -1.74
CA SER A 132 -4.01 -10.46 -2.18
C SER A 132 -3.77 -9.28 -1.22
N SER A 133 -4.82 -8.54 -0.86
CA SER A 133 -4.71 -7.41 0.08
C SER A 133 -4.31 -7.87 1.48
N PHE A 134 -4.78 -9.03 1.94
CA PHE A 134 -4.36 -9.61 3.22
C PHE A 134 -2.87 -9.94 3.22
N VAL A 135 -2.36 -10.62 2.18
CA VAL A 135 -0.94 -10.99 2.06
C VAL A 135 -0.07 -9.75 1.87
N PHE A 136 -0.50 -8.80 1.04
CA PHE A 136 0.15 -7.50 0.90
C PHE A 136 0.31 -6.81 2.25
N ALA A 137 -0.77 -6.72 3.02
CA ALA A 137 -0.72 -6.11 4.34
C ALA A 137 0.19 -6.86 5.31
N LEU A 138 0.22 -8.21 5.29
CA LEU A 138 1.14 -9.01 6.12
C LEU A 138 2.60 -8.63 5.87
N VAL A 139 2.98 -8.49 4.60
CA VAL A 139 4.34 -8.15 4.19
C VAL A 139 4.67 -6.71 4.57
N VAL A 140 3.80 -5.77 4.22
CA VAL A 140 4.02 -4.33 4.47
C VAL A 140 4.06 -4.04 5.98
N ASN A 141 3.18 -4.64 6.77
CA ASN A 141 3.18 -4.53 8.23
C ASN A 141 4.49 -5.06 8.84
N ALA A 142 5.03 -6.19 8.31
CA ALA A 142 6.29 -6.72 8.78
C ALA A 142 7.48 -5.79 8.47
N ILE A 143 7.43 -5.07 7.34
CA ILE A 143 8.41 -4.03 6.98
C ILE A 143 8.30 -2.85 7.96
N VAL A 144 7.09 -2.36 8.22
CA VAL A 144 6.82 -1.25 9.17
C VAL A 144 7.34 -1.59 10.58
N LEU A 145 7.07 -2.80 11.07
CA LEU A 145 7.55 -3.24 12.39
C LEU A 145 9.08 -3.29 12.48
N ARG A 146 9.77 -3.59 11.38
CA ARG A 146 11.24 -3.64 11.34
C ARG A 146 11.87 -2.27 11.17
N GLU A 147 11.25 -1.39 10.39
CA GLU A 147 11.78 -0.06 10.09
C GLU A 147 11.32 0.99 11.10
N GLU A 148 10.34 0.64 11.95
CA GLU A 148 9.74 1.50 12.95
C GLU A 148 9.17 2.79 12.35
N GLY A 149 8.52 2.66 11.15
CA GLY A 149 7.90 3.77 10.45
C GLY A 149 7.19 3.36 9.18
N ILE A 150 6.25 4.21 8.74
CA ILE A 150 5.35 3.94 7.62
C ILE A 150 5.88 4.44 6.27
N GLU A 151 7.00 5.16 6.22
CA GLU A 151 7.43 5.87 5.01
C GLU A 151 7.68 4.92 3.84
N ARG A 152 8.38 3.79 4.08
CA ARG A 152 8.57 2.77 3.04
C ARG A 152 7.25 2.11 2.65
N ALA A 153 6.40 1.80 3.63
CA ALA A 153 5.06 1.25 3.39
C ALA A 153 4.22 2.18 2.53
N TYR A 154 4.26 3.48 2.81
CA TYR A 154 3.59 4.49 1.99
C TYR A 154 4.14 4.51 0.56
N GLY A 155 5.45 4.44 0.36
CA GLY A 155 6.03 4.35 -0.99
C GLY A 155 5.60 3.08 -1.73
N ILE A 156 5.62 1.93 -1.07
CA ILE A 156 5.17 0.64 -1.63
C ILE A 156 3.69 0.72 -2.03
N HIS A 157 2.84 1.17 -1.14
CA HIS A 157 1.40 1.22 -1.36
C HIS A 157 1.02 2.24 -2.44
N LEU A 158 1.67 3.41 -2.42
CA LEU A 158 1.49 4.40 -3.48
C LEU A 158 1.88 3.85 -4.85
N ALA A 159 3.02 3.15 -4.95
CA ALA A 159 3.45 2.53 -6.19
C ALA A 159 2.43 1.52 -6.71
N ASN A 160 1.87 0.70 -5.83
CA ASN A 160 0.84 -0.27 -6.16
C ASN A 160 -0.37 0.39 -6.85
N ASN A 161 -0.96 1.36 -6.17
CA ASN A 161 -2.17 2.02 -6.65
C ASN A 161 -1.90 2.92 -7.87
N PHE A 162 -0.77 3.62 -7.87
CA PHE A 162 -0.38 4.52 -8.96
C PHE A 162 -0.08 3.77 -10.26
N VAL A 163 0.68 2.67 -10.19
CA VAL A 163 1.03 1.88 -11.39
C VAL A 163 -0.23 1.26 -11.98
N PHE A 164 -1.05 0.60 -11.17
CA PHE A 164 -2.29 0.01 -11.64
C PHE A 164 -3.23 1.07 -12.24
N GLY A 165 -3.53 2.13 -11.50
CA GLY A 165 -4.46 3.18 -11.91
C GLY A 165 -3.99 4.02 -13.11
N SER A 166 -2.67 4.05 -13.41
CA SER A 166 -2.14 4.86 -14.50
C SER A 166 -1.91 4.09 -15.80
N PHE A 167 -1.66 2.78 -15.72
CA PHE A 167 -1.24 1.99 -16.88
C PHE A 167 -2.13 0.79 -17.18
N PHE A 168 -2.89 0.29 -16.20
CA PHE A 168 -3.52 -1.02 -16.33
C PHE A 168 -5.02 -1.03 -16.00
N VAL A 169 -5.60 0.08 -15.54
CA VAL A 169 -7.02 0.12 -15.23
C VAL A 169 -7.87 0.27 -16.48
N ASN A 170 -8.88 -0.59 -16.62
CA ASN A 170 -10.02 -0.37 -17.49
C ASN A 170 -11.18 0.16 -16.63
N PHE A 171 -11.49 1.44 -16.74
CA PHE A 171 -12.51 2.08 -15.90
C PHE A 171 -13.90 1.50 -16.11
N ASP A 172 -14.26 1.14 -17.34
CA ASP A 172 -15.58 0.60 -17.65
C ASP A 172 -15.75 -0.78 -16.99
N SER A 173 -14.80 -1.69 -17.18
CA SER A 173 -14.83 -3.01 -16.54
C SER A 173 -14.65 -2.95 -15.01
N TYR A 174 -13.96 -1.93 -14.50
CA TYR A 174 -13.78 -1.73 -13.06
C TYR A 174 -15.08 -1.30 -12.36
N LEU A 175 -15.87 -0.43 -13.02
CA LEU A 175 -17.15 0.05 -12.47
C LEU A 175 -18.25 -1.01 -12.55
N GLU A 176 -18.19 -1.91 -13.55
CA GLU A 176 -19.15 -3.01 -13.76
C GLU A 176 -18.77 -4.30 -13.01
N LYS A 177 -17.66 -4.30 -12.30
CA LYS A 177 -17.14 -5.50 -11.64
C LYS A 177 -18.07 -5.96 -10.51
N GLU A 178 -18.73 -7.09 -10.74
CA GLU A 178 -19.50 -7.79 -9.70
C GLU A 178 -18.57 -8.54 -8.75
N PHE A 179 -19.07 -8.82 -7.53
CA PHE A 179 -18.35 -9.65 -6.57
C PHE A 179 -18.08 -11.04 -7.15
N SER A 180 -16.80 -11.42 -7.17
CA SER A 180 -16.37 -12.74 -7.67
C SER A 180 -15.75 -13.60 -6.56
N THR A 181 -16.14 -14.87 -6.54
CA THR A 181 -15.48 -15.91 -5.74
C THR A 181 -14.37 -16.63 -6.53
N HIS A 182 -14.22 -16.30 -7.82
CA HIS A 182 -13.17 -16.87 -8.65
C HIS A 182 -11.79 -16.40 -8.18
N ILE A 183 -10.83 -17.31 -8.19
CA ILE A 183 -9.43 -17.04 -7.88
C ILE A 183 -8.60 -17.53 -9.06
N ASP A 184 -7.85 -16.63 -9.68
CA ASP A 184 -6.78 -17.01 -10.58
C ASP A 184 -5.53 -17.38 -9.74
N TRP A 185 -5.31 -18.68 -9.61
CA TRP A 185 -4.20 -19.19 -8.78
C TRP A 185 -2.84 -18.87 -9.37
N PHE A 186 -2.73 -18.70 -10.68
CA PHE A 186 -1.48 -18.32 -11.33
C PHE A 186 -1.14 -16.86 -10.99
N ASP A 187 -2.08 -15.95 -11.18
CA ASP A 187 -1.91 -14.53 -10.88
C ASP A 187 -1.65 -14.32 -9.39
N LEU A 188 -2.42 -14.97 -8.53
CA LEU A 188 -2.22 -14.90 -7.08
C LEU A 188 -0.83 -15.43 -6.66
N SER A 189 -0.34 -16.50 -7.29
CA SER A 189 0.98 -17.05 -6.98
C SER A 189 2.12 -16.12 -7.39
N LEU A 190 1.97 -15.42 -8.51
CA LEU A 190 2.92 -14.40 -8.98
C LEU A 190 2.91 -13.18 -8.05
N ASP A 191 1.73 -12.73 -7.61
CA ASP A 191 1.60 -11.63 -6.65
C ASP A 191 2.30 -11.97 -5.33
N ILE A 192 2.00 -13.13 -4.74
CA ILE A 192 2.65 -13.59 -3.50
C ILE A 192 4.17 -13.70 -3.68
N THR A 193 4.64 -14.21 -4.81
CA THR A 193 6.07 -14.32 -5.10
C THR A 193 6.73 -12.94 -5.16
N SER A 194 6.09 -11.98 -5.82
CA SER A 194 6.56 -10.59 -5.90
C SER A 194 6.63 -9.94 -4.52
N LEU A 195 5.64 -10.20 -3.66
CA LEU A 195 5.61 -9.72 -2.27
C LEU A 195 6.72 -10.33 -1.41
N LEU A 196 7.06 -11.61 -1.62
CA LEU A 196 8.20 -12.24 -0.95
C LEU A 196 9.53 -11.64 -1.39
N ILE A 197 9.69 -11.36 -2.68
CA ILE A 197 10.86 -10.65 -3.22
C ILE A 197 10.96 -9.24 -2.62
N LEU A 198 9.85 -8.50 -2.59
CA LEU A 198 9.77 -7.18 -1.94
C LEU A 198 10.24 -7.25 -0.48
N PHE A 199 9.72 -8.21 0.28
CA PHE A 199 10.09 -8.39 1.69
C PHE A 199 11.58 -8.65 1.86
N PHE A 200 12.14 -9.55 1.06
CA PHE A 200 13.57 -9.88 1.12
C PHE A 200 14.45 -8.67 0.79
N LEU A 201 14.18 -7.97 -0.32
CA LEU A 201 14.95 -6.79 -0.74
C LEU A 201 14.80 -5.63 0.25
N SER A 202 13.59 -5.39 0.78
CA SER A 202 13.37 -4.37 1.80
C SER A 202 14.19 -4.65 3.07
N ASN A 203 14.32 -5.91 3.49
CA ASN A 203 15.14 -6.26 4.65
C ASN A 203 16.64 -6.00 4.44
N ILE A 204 17.14 -6.19 3.21
CA ILE A 204 18.53 -5.84 2.87
C ILE A 204 18.73 -4.33 2.99
N LEU A 205 17.81 -3.53 2.44
CA LEU A 205 17.88 -2.08 2.50
C LEU A 205 17.78 -1.53 3.93
N ILE A 206 16.90 -2.10 4.77
CA ILE A 206 16.75 -1.71 6.17
C ILE A 206 18.04 -1.98 6.95
N LYS A 207 18.67 -3.14 6.76
CA LYS A 207 19.94 -3.46 7.40
C LYS A 207 21.06 -2.49 7.00
N ARG A 208 21.14 -2.14 5.70
CA ARG A 208 22.15 -1.21 5.18
C ARG A 208 22.00 0.21 5.75
N ASN A 209 20.79 0.67 6.00
CA ASN A 209 20.53 2.01 6.55
C ASN A 209 20.78 2.13 8.07
N ARG A 210 21.03 0.99 8.76
CA ARG A 210 21.34 0.96 10.20
C ARG A 210 22.85 0.98 10.50
N HIS A 211 23.67 0.84 9.48
CA HIS A 211 25.13 0.98 9.51
C HIS A 211 25.60 2.26 8.85
#